data_9e6f496f7f52c2ff1dc7b8fd62d4e10d
#
_entry.id   9e6f496f7f52c2ff1dc7b8fd62d4e10d
#
_cell.length_a   1.000
_cell.length_b   1.000
_cell.length_c   1.000
_cell.angle_alpha   90.00
_cell.angle_beta   90.00
_cell.angle_gamma   90.00
#
_symmetry.space_group_name_H-M   'P 1'
#
loop_
_entity.id
_entity.type
_entity.pdbx_description
1 polymer ?
#
loop_
_entity_poly.entity_id
_entity_poly.type
_entity_poly.pdbx_seq_one_letter_code
_entity_poly.pdbx_strand_id
1 'polypeptide(L)'
;MNTNLNTSALCYGLFQNDTIIGFCSVIHFPHPIVKNMKRVHRLVVLPDYQGIGLGTKFESFIAGLFKGKGFQFFTTTSAKNSIMAKANSKDWKCTRHNIVSGGSRTANEAIRKTHRKVKTASFEYIGKPIYAE
;
A
#
# COMPACT_ATOMS: atom_id res chain seq x y z
N MET A 1 10.94 21.19 -1.55
CA MET A 1 9.73 20.44 -1.25
C MET A 1 8.89 21.21 -0.25
N ASN A 2 7.63 21.25 -0.50
CA ASN A 2 6.73 21.77 0.49
C ASN A 2 6.85 20.90 1.75
N THR A 3 7.23 21.49 2.87
CA THR A 3 7.34 20.79 4.14
C THR A 3 5.98 20.39 4.70
N ASN A 4 4.94 21.00 4.18
CA ASN A 4 3.58 20.69 4.59
C ASN A 4 3.11 19.43 3.85
N LEU A 5 2.28 18.64 4.52
CA LEU A 5 1.55 17.59 3.87
C LEU A 5 0.65 18.19 2.80
N ASN A 6 0.43 17.43 1.74
CA ASN A 6 -0.55 17.82 0.73
C ASN A 6 -1.87 18.12 1.44
N THR A 7 -2.41 19.33 1.24
CA THR A 7 -3.62 19.77 1.95
C THR A 7 -4.84 18.88 1.69
N SER A 8 -4.83 18.12 0.60
CA SER A 8 -5.89 17.16 0.29
C SER A 8 -5.60 15.77 0.85
N ALA A 9 -4.49 15.57 1.54
CA ALA A 9 -4.14 14.28 2.11
C ALA A 9 -5.01 13.98 3.34
N LEU A 10 -5.46 12.72 3.43
CA LEU A 10 -6.12 12.20 4.62
C LEU A 10 -5.11 11.40 5.41
N CYS A 11 -5.01 11.68 6.70
CA CYS A 11 -4.01 11.08 7.57
C CYS A 11 -4.66 10.15 8.59
N TYR A 12 -4.05 9.00 8.79
CA TYR A 12 -4.51 7.97 9.72
C TYR A 12 -3.39 7.62 10.67
N GLY A 13 -3.69 7.56 11.95
CA GLY A 13 -2.75 7.14 12.96
C GLY A 13 -3.03 5.73 13.43
N LEU A 14 -1.99 4.98 13.68
CA LEU A 14 -2.07 3.67 14.31
C LEU A 14 -1.58 3.81 15.74
N PHE A 15 -2.42 3.45 16.70
CA PHE A 15 -2.13 3.64 18.12
C PHE A 15 -2.06 2.31 18.84
N GLN A 16 -1.14 2.23 19.79
CA GLN A 16 -1.16 1.20 20.82
C GLN A 16 -1.36 1.92 22.14
N ASN A 17 -2.52 1.68 22.78
CA ASN A 17 -2.96 2.49 23.91
C ASN A 17 -3.00 3.97 23.48
N ASP A 18 -2.28 4.86 24.16
CA ASP A 18 -2.26 6.27 23.82
C ASP A 18 -1.03 6.70 23.01
N THR A 19 -0.22 5.72 22.59
CA THR A 19 1.02 5.98 21.87
C THR A 19 0.83 5.73 20.37
N ILE A 20 1.20 6.72 19.56
CA ILE A 20 1.19 6.55 18.10
C ILE A 20 2.38 5.69 17.69
N ILE A 21 2.11 4.61 16.97
CA ILE A 21 3.14 3.68 16.52
C ILE A 21 3.22 3.60 15.00
N GLY A 22 2.30 4.22 14.30
CA GLY A 22 2.30 4.24 12.85
C GLY A 22 1.46 5.38 12.31
N PHE A 23 1.70 5.70 11.04
CA PHE A 23 1.06 6.80 10.37
C PHE A 23 0.94 6.48 8.89
N CYS A 24 -0.21 6.78 8.31
CA CYS A 24 -0.42 6.63 6.88
C CYS A 24 -1.14 7.85 6.34
N SER A 25 -0.63 8.45 5.28
CA SER A 25 -1.35 9.49 4.56
C SER A 25 -1.74 9.01 3.19
N VAL A 26 -2.95 9.39 2.78
CA VAL A 26 -3.56 8.97 1.51
C VAL A 26 -3.91 10.22 0.72
N ILE A 27 -3.54 10.21 -0.56
CA ILE A 27 -3.85 11.32 -1.45
C ILE A 27 -4.67 10.84 -2.64
N HIS A 28 -5.32 11.79 -3.30
CA HIS A 28 -5.99 11.52 -4.56
C HIS A 28 -4.94 11.16 -5.62
N PHE A 29 -5.21 10.10 -6.38
CA PHE A 29 -4.34 9.69 -7.47
C PHE A 29 -4.89 10.31 -8.77
N PRO A 30 -4.21 11.32 -9.33
CA PRO A 30 -4.67 11.91 -10.57
C PRO A 30 -4.61 10.92 -11.73
N HIS A 31 -5.73 10.74 -12.39
CA HIS A 31 -5.80 9.88 -13.57
C HIS A 31 -6.73 10.54 -14.58
N PRO A 32 -6.35 10.56 -15.88
CA PRO A 32 -7.14 11.27 -16.89
C PRO A 32 -8.53 10.66 -17.13
N ILE A 33 -8.69 9.38 -16.91
CA ILE A 33 -9.94 8.66 -17.19
C ILE A 33 -10.67 8.30 -15.91
N VAL A 34 -9.98 7.64 -14.97
CA VAL A 34 -10.57 7.19 -13.72
C VAL A 34 -10.45 8.28 -12.67
N LYS A 35 -11.57 8.67 -12.05
CA LYS A 35 -11.61 9.78 -11.10
C LYS A 35 -11.62 9.35 -9.64
N ASN A 36 -11.87 8.09 -9.35
CA ASN A 36 -12.05 7.58 -7.99
C ASN A 36 -10.85 6.74 -7.52
N MET A 37 -9.64 7.24 -7.74
CA MET A 37 -8.43 6.54 -7.34
C MET A 37 -7.76 7.26 -6.18
N LYS A 38 -7.34 6.49 -5.18
CA LYS A 38 -6.56 6.97 -4.04
C LYS A 38 -5.27 6.17 -3.95
N ARG A 39 -4.23 6.79 -3.43
CA ARG A 39 -2.97 6.09 -3.21
C ARG A 39 -2.33 6.53 -1.91
N VAL A 40 -1.50 5.65 -1.37
CA VAL A 40 -0.68 5.97 -0.20
C VAL A 40 0.38 6.99 -0.59
N HIS A 41 0.42 8.09 0.14
CA HIS A 41 1.48 9.09 0.01
C HIS A 41 2.65 8.76 0.92
N ARG A 42 2.36 8.41 2.18
CA ARG A 42 3.36 7.97 3.15
C ARG A 42 2.79 6.91 4.06
N LEU A 43 3.62 5.93 4.36
CA LEU A 43 3.32 4.92 5.37
C LEU A 43 4.55 4.78 6.24
N VAL A 44 4.40 5.04 7.53
CA VAL A 44 5.49 4.94 8.50
C VAL A 44 5.01 4.09 9.67
N VAL A 45 5.83 3.13 10.09
CA VAL A 45 5.64 2.36 11.31
C VAL A 45 6.93 2.47 12.09
N LEU A 46 6.83 2.73 13.40
CA LEU A 46 8.00 2.87 14.25
C LEU A 46 8.87 1.60 14.19
N PRO A 47 10.21 1.74 14.27
CA PRO A 47 11.12 0.60 14.11
C PRO A 47 10.81 -0.59 15.02
N ASP A 48 10.41 -0.34 16.27
CA ASP A 48 10.10 -1.41 17.22
C ASP A 48 8.88 -2.24 16.81
N TYR A 49 8.08 -1.75 15.87
CA TYR A 49 6.86 -2.41 15.42
C TYR A 49 6.96 -2.90 13.98
N GLN A 50 8.11 -2.73 13.34
CA GLN A 50 8.33 -3.21 11.99
C GLN A 50 8.67 -4.70 12.00
N GLY A 51 8.48 -5.34 10.86
CA GLY A 51 8.86 -6.74 10.67
C GLY A 51 7.84 -7.77 11.12
N ILE A 52 6.73 -7.34 11.72
CA ILE A 52 5.68 -8.25 12.19
C ILE A 52 4.41 -8.20 11.31
N GLY A 53 4.50 -7.55 10.15
CA GLY A 53 3.36 -7.44 9.24
C GLY A 53 2.35 -6.35 9.60
N LEU A 54 2.63 -5.55 10.63
CA LEU A 54 1.69 -4.54 11.11
C LEU A 54 1.43 -3.45 10.08
N GLY A 55 2.49 -3.00 9.38
CA GLY A 55 2.35 -1.98 8.35
C GLY A 55 1.44 -2.41 7.23
N THR A 56 1.58 -3.65 6.77
CA THR A 56 0.74 -4.19 5.70
C THR A 56 -0.71 -4.37 6.16
N LYS A 57 -0.91 -4.82 7.39
CA LYS A 57 -2.27 -4.93 7.95
C LYS A 57 -2.93 -3.58 8.09
N PHE A 58 -2.21 -2.57 8.56
CA PHE A 58 -2.69 -1.20 8.69
C PHE A 58 -3.09 -0.64 7.33
N GLU A 59 -2.20 -0.79 6.35
CA GLU A 59 -2.44 -0.32 4.99
C GLU A 59 -3.63 -1.03 4.35
N SER A 60 -3.76 -2.34 4.55
CA SER A 60 -4.89 -3.12 4.04
C SER A 60 -6.21 -2.70 4.66
N PHE A 61 -6.20 -2.37 5.94
CA PHE A 61 -7.40 -1.87 6.62
C PHE A 61 -7.84 -0.53 6.01
N ILE A 62 -6.92 0.39 5.82
CA ILE A 62 -7.21 1.69 5.21
C ILE A 62 -7.69 1.51 3.78
N ALA A 63 -7.03 0.65 3.02
CA ALA A 63 -7.44 0.35 1.64
C ALA A 63 -8.86 -0.20 1.58
N GLY A 64 -9.21 -1.07 2.52
CA GLY A 64 -10.55 -1.61 2.63
C GLY A 64 -11.59 -0.54 2.89
N LEU A 65 -11.27 0.42 3.76
CA LEU A 65 -12.16 1.55 4.06
C LEU A 65 -12.43 2.39 2.80
N PHE A 66 -11.40 2.70 2.04
CA PHE A 66 -11.57 3.46 0.79
C PHE A 66 -12.34 2.66 -0.26
N LYS A 67 -12.07 1.37 -0.36
CA LYS A 67 -12.79 0.51 -1.28
C LYS A 67 -14.28 0.45 -0.93
N GLY A 68 -14.61 0.42 0.36
CA GLY A 68 -15.98 0.47 0.83
C GLY A 68 -16.71 1.76 0.46
N LYS A 69 -15.97 2.83 0.21
CA LYS A 69 -16.51 4.11 -0.25
C LYS A 69 -16.52 4.24 -1.78
N GLY A 70 -16.14 3.20 -2.51
CA GLY A 70 -16.15 3.20 -3.96
C GLY A 70 -14.87 3.64 -4.62
N PHE A 71 -13.77 3.76 -3.86
CA PHE A 71 -12.47 4.15 -4.41
C PHE A 71 -11.61 2.94 -4.74
N GLN A 72 -10.80 3.07 -5.78
CA GLN A 72 -9.68 2.17 -6.04
C GLN A 72 -8.48 2.66 -5.21
N PHE A 73 -7.71 1.73 -4.67
CA PHE A 73 -6.63 2.08 -3.74
C PHE A 73 -5.32 1.46 -4.22
N PHE A 74 -4.28 2.29 -4.28
CA PHE A 74 -2.98 1.90 -4.80
C PHE A 74 -1.88 2.28 -3.82
N THR A 75 -0.77 1.56 -3.90
CA THR A 75 0.45 1.91 -3.17
C THR A 75 1.67 1.61 -4.02
N THR A 76 2.71 2.41 -3.85
CA THR A 76 4.02 2.16 -4.45
C THR A 76 5.04 2.16 -3.33
N THR A 77 5.87 1.15 -3.28
CA THR A 77 6.84 0.98 -2.21
C THR A 77 8.18 0.46 -2.74
N SER A 78 9.26 0.85 -2.07
CA SER A 78 10.60 0.28 -2.28
C SER A 78 11.03 -0.59 -1.11
N ALA A 79 10.23 -0.69 -0.06
CA ALA A 79 10.53 -1.52 1.11
C ALA A 79 10.36 -2.99 0.76
N LYS A 80 11.44 -3.76 0.81
CA LYS A 80 11.42 -5.16 0.39
C LYS A 80 10.45 -6.01 1.19
N ASN A 81 10.38 -5.81 2.51
CA ASN A 81 9.45 -6.54 3.36
C ASN A 81 8.00 -6.27 2.96
N SER A 82 7.69 -5.03 2.65
CA SER A 82 6.35 -4.64 2.22
C SER A 82 6.01 -5.23 0.85
N ILE A 83 6.97 -5.21 -0.08
CA ILE A 83 6.80 -5.80 -1.41
C ILE A 83 6.50 -7.30 -1.28
N MET A 84 7.27 -8.01 -0.48
CA MET A 84 7.08 -9.45 -0.30
C MET A 84 5.76 -9.77 0.38
N ALA A 85 5.40 -8.99 1.42
CA ALA A 85 4.14 -9.19 2.13
C ALA A 85 2.95 -9.04 1.18
N LYS A 86 2.98 -8.01 0.34
CA LYS A 86 1.90 -7.77 -0.62
C LYS A 86 1.89 -8.81 -1.74
N ALA A 87 3.07 -9.22 -2.23
CA ALA A 87 3.15 -10.23 -3.27
C ALA A 87 2.62 -11.59 -2.82
N ASN A 88 2.74 -11.90 -1.53
CA ASN A 88 2.22 -13.13 -0.94
C ASN A 88 0.77 -13.02 -0.50
N SER A 89 0.21 -11.82 -0.50
CA SER A 89 -1.16 -11.57 -0.06
C SER A 89 -2.15 -11.79 -1.20
N LYS A 90 -3.33 -12.31 -0.87
CA LYS A 90 -4.44 -12.42 -1.81
C LYS A 90 -5.17 -11.09 -1.99
N ASP A 91 -4.92 -10.14 -1.11
CA ASP A 91 -5.62 -8.85 -1.09
C ASP A 91 -4.95 -7.78 -1.92
N TRP A 92 -3.75 -8.05 -2.41
CA TRP A 92 -2.97 -7.09 -3.18
C TRP A 92 -2.51 -7.69 -4.51
N LYS A 93 -2.65 -6.92 -5.56
CA LYS A 93 -2.22 -7.30 -6.92
C LYS A 93 -1.14 -6.34 -7.38
N CYS A 94 0.00 -6.87 -7.79
CA CYS A 94 1.07 -6.06 -8.37
C CYS A 94 0.65 -5.54 -9.73
N THR A 95 0.69 -4.21 -9.89
CA THR A 95 0.34 -3.56 -11.15
C THR A 95 1.56 -3.10 -11.92
N ARG A 96 2.69 -2.89 -11.24
CA ARG A 96 3.94 -2.46 -11.87
C ARG A 96 5.12 -2.87 -11.01
N HIS A 97 6.18 -3.33 -11.63
CA HIS A 97 7.46 -3.59 -10.98
C HIS A 97 8.59 -3.35 -11.97
N ASN A 98 9.80 -3.27 -11.45
CA ASN A 98 10.99 -2.93 -12.26
C ASN A 98 11.86 -4.13 -12.60
N ILE A 99 11.31 -5.34 -12.56
CA ILE A 99 12.02 -6.54 -13.01
C ILE A 99 11.36 -7.10 -14.25
N VAL A 100 12.23 -7.61 -15.15
CA VAL A 100 11.76 -8.37 -16.29
C VAL A 100 11.60 -9.82 -15.84
N SER A 101 10.37 -10.31 -15.85
CA SER A 101 10.08 -11.70 -15.48
C SER A 101 9.82 -12.52 -16.73
N GLY A 102 10.70 -13.48 -16.99
CA GLY A 102 10.45 -14.46 -18.03
C GLY A 102 9.75 -15.67 -17.43
N GLY A 103 8.65 -16.08 -18.00
CA GLY A 103 7.97 -17.31 -17.63
C GLY A 103 7.12 -17.27 -16.38
N SER A 104 6.89 -16.12 -15.79
CA SER A 104 5.99 -15.99 -14.64
C SER A 104 4.58 -15.69 -15.08
N ARG A 105 3.59 -16.33 -14.43
CA ARG A 105 2.18 -16.17 -14.80
C ARG A 105 1.62 -14.83 -14.39
N THR A 106 2.08 -14.31 -13.24
CA THR A 106 1.59 -13.06 -12.69
C THR A 106 2.76 -12.22 -12.19
N ALA A 107 2.51 -10.90 -12.05
CA ALA A 107 3.50 -10.00 -11.49
C ALA A 107 3.83 -10.35 -10.04
N ASN A 108 2.85 -10.81 -9.26
CA ASN A 108 3.09 -11.26 -7.89
C ASN A 108 4.03 -12.45 -7.84
N GLU A 109 3.84 -13.40 -8.75
CA GLU A 109 4.71 -14.58 -8.86
C GLU A 109 6.13 -14.17 -9.23
N ALA A 110 6.29 -13.24 -10.18
CA ALA A 110 7.59 -12.73 -10.57
C ALA A 110 8.35 -12.13 -9.39
N ILE A 111 7.65 -11.36 -8.56
CA ILE A 111 8.24 -10.76 -7.36
C ILE A 111 8.66 -11.83 -6.36
N ARG A 112 7.82 -12.84 -6.14
CA ARG A 112 8.16 -13.93 -5.21
C ARG A 112 9.42 -14.68 -5.64
N LYS A 113 9.60 -14.87 -6.94
CA LYS A 113 10.78 -15.57 -7.47
C LYS A 113 12.04 -14.72 -7.44
N THR A 114 11.93 -13.42 -7.65
CA THR A 114 13.07 -12.55 -7.85
C THR A 114 13.07 -11.34 -6.92
N HIS A 115 12.52 -11.48 -5.73
CA HIS A 115 12.32 -10.38 -4.78
C HIS A 115 13.58 -9.59 -4.47
N ARG A 116 14.75 -10.23 -4.49
CA ARG A 116 16.03 -9.56 -4.21
C ARG A 116 16.40 -8.52 -5.26
N LYS A 117 15.84 -8.64 -6.47
CA LYS A 117 16.14 -7.75 -7.59
C LYS A 117 15.10 -6.64 -7.74
N VAL A 118 14.00 -6.72 -7.00
CA VAL A 118 12.94 -5.70 -7.07
C VAL A 118 13.38 -4.46 -6.31
N LYS A 119 13.39 -3.30 -6.98
CA LYS A 119 13.67 -2.02 -6.33
C LYS A 119 12.40 -1.33 -5.88
N THR A 120 11.39 -1.26 -6.76
CA THR A 120 10.09 -0.68 -6.44
C THR A 120 9.00 -1.55 -7.03
N ALA A 121 7.84 -1.52 -6.39
CA ALA A 121 6.65 -2.19 -6.93
C ALA A 121 5.41 -1.40 -6.55
N SER A 122 4.44 -1.40 -7.44
CA SER A 122 3.13 -0.80 -7.21
C SER A 122 2.09 -1.90 -7.12
N PHE A 123 1.17 -1.72 -6.19
CA PHE A 123 0.11 -2.69 -5.92
C PHE A 123 -1.24 -2.01 -5.88
N GLU A 124 -2.27 -2.76 -6.28
CA GLU A 124 -3.66 -2.37 -6.11
C GLU A 124 -4.31 -3.27 -5.08
N TYR A 125 -5.10 -2.68 -4.18
CA TYR A 125 -5.86 -3.45 -3.21
C TYR A 125 -7.07 -4.09 -3.89
N ILE A 126 -7.12 -5.42 -3.83
CA ILE A 126 -8.22 -6.21 -4.41
C ILE A 126 -8.96 -7.02 -3.35
N GLY A 127 -8.66 -6.78 -2.08
CA GLY A 127 -9.32 -7.47 -0.98
C GLY A 127 -10.74 -6.98 -0.73
N LYS A 128 -11.31 -7.40 0.37
CA LYS A 128 -12.69 -7.07 0.71
C LYS A 128 -12.84 -5.61 1.11
N PRO A 129 -13.92 -4.95 0.71
CA PRO A 129 -14.21 -3.61 1.21
C PRO A 129 -14.61 -3.67 2.68
N ILE A 130 -14.32 -2.60 3.40
CA ILE A 130 -14.73 -2.41 4.79
C ILE A 130 -15.71 -1.23 4.81
N TYR A 131 -16.91 -1.50 5.26
CA TYR A 131 -17.94 -0.46 5.34
C TYR A 131 -17.96 0.09 6.76
N ALA A 132 -17.52 1.34 6.91
CA ALA A 132 -17.54 2.03 8.18
C ALA A 132 -18.75 2.96 8.25
N GLU A 133 -19.40 2.97 9.38
CA GLU A 133 -20.50 3.89 9.64
C GLU A 133 -20.01 5.31 9.96
#